data_15a12735e3a4b96bce39925b14b6e2f1
#
_entry.id   15a12735e3a4b96bce39925b14b6e2f1
#
_cell.length_a   1.000
_cell.length_b   1.000
_cell.length_c   1.000
_cell.angle_alpha   90.00
_cell.angle_beta   90.00
_cell.angle_gamma   90.00
#
_symmetry.space_group_name_H-M   'P 1'
#
loop_
_entity.id
_entity.type
_entity.pdbx_description
1 polymer ?
#
loop_
_entity_poly.entity_id
_entity_poly.type
_entity_poly.pdbx_seq_one_letter_code
_entity_poly.pdbx_strand_id
1 'polypeptide(L)'
;MGEEGVPLKPESQSGGVPAVELTGITKRFPGVVANRDVNLRVMPGTVHAVVGENGAGKSTLMKTLYGMHKPDEGTIALNGEQVVLHSPSDAIARGVGMVHQHFMLADNLTVLENIVLGAEPKRWGGFGLNRAAARAKIREIGEQYGLQVDPDVLVERLGVGDRQRVEIIKVLYRGARVLVLDEPTAVLVPQEVEALFEALQVLKGQGLSIIFISHKLDEVRSVADDITVIRRGTTVATADPKTVSSRQLAELMVGSELPSPQTSESTVTDRAVLEMKNVELLDEGRHLLRDVTLTIHAGEVLGLAGVEGNGQAELVESIMGMRTVDGGTITLAAEDITRWPTRRRREAGIGYIPEDRHRHGLILEAPLWENRILGHQTRHPNTSGPLVNRSGARADTERIVGEYDVRTPSIDVLASSLSGGNQQKLIVGREMSGNPKLLIAAHPTRGVDVGAQAAIWDLLRNARAEGLAVLLISADLDELIGLSDSLTVILRGELVAQVDPSTVTPEQLGSAMTGAGEAA
;
A
#
# COMPACT_ATOMS: atom_id res chain seq x y z
N MET A 1 -2.55 22.95 -26.54
CA MET A 1 -3.97 22.53 -26.58
C MET A 1 -4.42 22.44 -25.14
N GLY A 2 -5.52 23.10 -24.80
CA GLY A 2 -5.88 23.67 -23.52
C GLY A 2 -5.81 22.76 -22.28
N GLU A 3 -5.43 23.38 -21.19
CA GLU A 3 -5.61 22.94 -19.82
C GLU A 3 -7.10 22.63 -19.57
N GLU A 4 -7.53 21.39 -19.71
CA GLU A 4 -8.79 20.97 -19.12
C GLU A 4 -8.55 20.83 -17.61
N GLY A 5 -8.79 21.91 -16.87
CA GLY A 5 -8.79 21.91 -15.40
C GLY A 5 -9.74 20.82 -14.90
N VAL A 6 -9.26 20.06 -13.88
CA VAL A 6 -10.07 19.05 -13.18
C VAL A 6 -11.42 19.67 -12.85
N PRO A 7 -12.55 19.08 -13.28
CA PRO A 7 -13.88 19.60 -12.95
C PRO A 7 -14.09 19.46 -11.43
N LEU A 8 -13.73 20.52 -10.71
CA LEU A 8 -14.07 20.65 -9.30
C LEU A 8 -15.58 20.73 -9.22
N LYS A 9 -16.20 19.81 -8.48
CA LYS A 9 -17.62 19.89 -8.18
C LYS A 9 -17.81 21.18 -7.38
N PRO A 10 -18.55 22.20 -7.86
CA PRO A 10 -18.90 23.33 -7.00
C PRO A 10 -19.58 22.75 -5.77
N GLU A 11 -19.33 23.33 -4.58
CA GLU A 11 -19.99 22.89 -3.35
C GLU A 11 -21.45 22.63 -3.64
N SER A 12 -21.84 21.36 -3.71
CA SER A 12 -23.14 20.98 -4.23
C SER A 12 -24.19 21.54 -3.26
N GLN A 13 -24.91 22.56 -3.69
CA GLN A 13 -26.17 23.02 -3.09
C GLN A 13 -27.26 21.97 -3.33
N SER A 14 -26.98 20.69 -3.01
CA SER A 14 -28.03 19.69 -2.81
C SER A 14 -28.72 20.08 -1.51
N GLY A 15 -29.93 20.60 -1.60
CA GLY A 15 -30.71 21.19 -0.50
C GLY A 15 -31.15 20.24 0.61
N GLY A 16 -30.37 19.18 0.89
CA GLY A 16 -30.61 18.22 1.97
C GLY A 16 -29.72 18.49 3.19
N VAL A 17 -30.21 18.13 4.37
CA VAL A 17 -29.45 18.16 5.61
C VAL A 17 -28.38 17.05 5.57
N PRO A 18 -27.09 17.36 5.74
CA PRO A 18 -26.03 16.33 5.75
C PRO A 18 -26.16 15.41 6.95
N ALA A 19 -25.79 14.13 6.77
CA ALA A 19 -25.67 13.19 7.88
C ALA A 19 -24.49 13.56 8.78
N VAL A 20 -23.36 14.02 8.16
CA VAL A 20 -22.18 14.53 8.86
C VAL A 20 -21.73 15.83 8.17
N GLU A 21 -21.47 16.85 8.97
CA GLU A 21 -20.86 18.10 8.51
C GLU A 21 -19.76 18.50 9.49
N LEU A 22 -18.54 18.60 8.97
CA LEU A 22 -17.36 19.09 9.66
C LEU A 22 -17.01 20.44 9.04
N THR A 23 -16.94 21.51 9.85
CA THR A 23 -16.65 22.86 9.36
C THR A 23 -15.48 23.44 10.12
N GLY A 24 -14.40 23.78 9.38
CA GLY A 24 -13.22 24.46 9.91
C GLY A 24 -12.42 23.62 10.92
N ILE A 25 -12.48 22.29 10.86
CA ILE A 25 -11.83 21.42 11.84
C ILE A 25 -10.33 21.62 11.84
N THR A 26 -9.81 22.06 12.98
CA THR A 26 -8.37 22.19 13.23
C THR A 26 -7.97 21.32 14.41
N LYS A 27 -6.91 20.52 14.24
CA LYS A 27 -6.33 19.68 15.30
C LYS A 27 -4.82 19.79 15.32
N ARG A 28 -4.30 20.17 16.49
CA ARG A 28 -2.85 20.34 16.74
C ARG A 28 -2.38 19.29 17.73
N PHE A 29 -1.18 18.79 17.50
CA PHE A 29 -0.41 17.99 18.44
C PHE A 29 0.96 18.66 18.66
N PRO A 30 1.70 18.32 19.72
CA PRO A 30 3.05 18.89 19.92
C PRO A 30 3.92 18.74 18.67
N GLY A 31 4.30 19.88 18.08
CA GLY A 31 5.13 19.92 16.87
C GLY A 31 4.43 19.69 15.52
N VAL A 32 3.14 19.36 15.49
CA VAL A 32 2.42 19.04 14.24
C VAL A 32 0.98 19.60 14.24
N VAL A 33 0.61 20.24 13.13
CA VAL A 33 -0.80 20.55 12.83
C VAL A 33 -1.34 19.43 11.92
N ALA A 34 -2.08 18.49 12.50
CA ALA A 34 -2.58 17.34 11.76
C ALA A 34 -3.77 17.66 10.85
N ASN A 35 -4.66 18.58 11.30
CA ASN A 35 -5.75 19.13 10.48
C ASN A 35 -5.78 20.65 10.66
N ARG A 36 -6.05 21.37 9.58
CA ARG A 36 -6.16 22.83 9.53
C ARG A 36 -7.33 23.21 8.64
N ASP A 37 -8.35 23.81 9.23
CA ASP A 37 -9.54 24.31 8.53
C ASP A 37 -10.16 23.25 7.57
N VAL A 38 -10.29 22.01 8.06
CA VAL A 38 -10.81 20.89 7.25
C VAL A 38 -12.33 20.97 7.21
N ASN A 39 -12.88 20.87 5.98
CA ASN A 39 -14.30 20.83 5.72
C ASN A 39 -14.68 19.48 5.08
N LEU A 40 -15.73 18.85 5.58
CA LEU A 40 -16.26 17.58 5.06
C LEU A 40 -17.78 17.57 5.19
N ARG A 41 -18.47 17.23 4.11
CA ARG A 41 -19.93 17.11 4.07
C ARG A 41 -20.34 15.77 3.51
N VAL A 42 -21.02 14.95 4.31
CA VAL A 42 -21.48 13.61 3.95
C VAL A 42 -23.00 13.59 3.89
N MET A 43 -23.55 13.19 2.73
CA MET A 43 -25.00 13.14 2.56
C MET A 43 -25.59 11.84 3.12
N PRO A 44 -26.87 11.85 3.57
CA PRO A 44 -27.53 10.64 4.03
C PRO A 44 -27.60 9.57 2.93
N GLY A 45 -27.33 8.30 3.31
CA GLY A 45 -27.44 7.16 2.39
C GLY A 45 -26.44 7.21 1.24
N THR A 46 -25.26 7.78 1.45
CA THR A 46 -24.17 7.79 0.46
C THR A 46 -22.90 7.16 1.00
N VAL A 47 -22.05 6.70 0.09
CA VAL A 47 -20.64 6.35 0.37
C VAL A 47 -19.79 7.56 0.00
N HIS A 48 -19.22 8.22 0.99
CA HIS A 48 -18.34 9.37 0.82
C HIS A 48 -16.89 8.94 1.07
N ALA A 49 -16.05 8.99 0.05
CA ALA A 49 -14.66 8.65 0.20
C ALA A 49 -13.82 9.85 0.68
N VAL A 50 -12.89 9.59 1.59
CA VAL A 50 -11.87 10.55 2.04
C VAL A 50 -10.50 10.02 1.63
N VAL A 51 -9.88 10.69 0.65
CA VAL A 51 -8.59 10.29 0.08
C VAL A 51 -7.49 11.28 0.42
N GLY A 52 -6.25 10.84 0.37
CA GLY A 52 -5.06 11.65 0.65
C GLY A 52 -3.86 10.76 0.93
N GLU A 53 -2.65 11.33 0.86
CA GLU A 53 -1.41 10.61 1.19
C GLU A 53 -1.39 10.12 2.64
N ASN A 54 -0.45 9.21 2.94
CA ASN A 54 -0.19 8.80 4.31
C ASN A 54 0.31 10.01 5.12
N GLY A 55 -0.29 10.22 6.31
CA GLY A 55 0.00 11.41 7.10
C GLY A 55 -0.75 12.68 6.69
N ALA A 56 -1.64 12.66 5.69
CA ALA A 56 -2.44 13.80 5.27
C ALA A 56 -3.49 14.26 6.31
N GLY A 57 -3.68 13.53 7.40
CA GLY A 57 -4.61 13.90 8.48
C GLY A 57 -5.96 13.18 8.47
N LYS A 58 -6.19 12.23 7.53
CA LYS A 58 -7.47 11.49 7.37
C LYS A 58 -7.92 10.78 8.64
N SER A 59 -7.08 9.91 9.18
CA SER A 59 -7.41 9.15 10.41
C SER A 59 -7.55 10.06 11.63
N THR A 60 -6.81 11.20 11.70
CA THR A 60 -6.99 12.20 12.76
C THR A 60 -8.35 12.86 12.68
N LEU A 61 -8.80 13.23 11.47
CA LEU A 61 -10.13 13.80 11.24
C LEU A 61 -11.22 12.83 11.69
N MET A 62 -11.11 11.55 11.32
CA MET A 62 -12.10 10.53 11.71
C MET A 62 -12.08 10.25 13.21
N LYS A 63 -10.91 10.20 13.84
CA LYS A 63 -10.81 10.09 15.31
C LYS A 63 -11.42 11.29 16.01
N THR A 64 -11.40 12.48 15.38
CA THR A 64 -12.10 13.68 15.89
C THR A 64 -13.62 13.51 15.75
N LEU A 65 -14.12 13.04 14.60
CA LEU A 65 -15.54 12.72 14.40
C LEU A 65 -16.02 11.62 15.34
N TYR A 66 -15.16 10.66 15.68
CA TYR A 66 -15.47 9.56 16.60
C TYR A 66 -15.31 9.94 18.09
N GLY A 67 -14.94 11.21 18.40
CA GLY A 67 -14.80 11.68 19.77
C GLY A 67 -13.54 11.22 20.53
N MET A 68 -12.56 10.61 19.83
CA MET A 68 -11.26 10.26 20.41
C MET A 68 -10.35 11.49 20.57
N HIS A 69 -10.55 12.50 19.74
CA HIS A 69 -9.84 13.77 19.80
C HIS A 69 -10.84 14.92 19.80
N LYS A 70 -10.69 15.85 20.74
CA LYS A 70 -11.44 17.12 20.69
C LYS A 70 -10.77 18.02 19.63
N PRO A 71 -11.54 18.62 18.70
CA PRO A 71 -11.00 19.63 17.80
C PRO A 71 -10.56 20.86 18.60
N ASP A 72 -9.51 21.53 18.15
CA ASP A 72 -9.03 22.77 18.75
C ASP A 72 -9.85 23.95 18.21
N GLU A 73 -10.30 23.88 16.93
CA GLU A 73 -11.17 24.84 16.28
C GLU A 73 -12.16 24.10 15.36
N GLY A 74 -13.25 24.76 14.98
CA GLY A 74 -14.26 24.23 14.10
C GLY A 74 -15.43 23.56 14.82
N THR A 75 -16.40 23.06 14.04
CA THR A 75 -17.65 22.49 14.54
C THR A 75 -17.99 21.18 13.87
N ILE A 76 -18.67 20.31 14.59
CA ILE A 76 -19.21 19.04 14.11
C ILE A 76 -20.72 19.12 14.16
N ALA A 77 -21.41 18.81 13.06
CA ALA A 77 -22.85 18.63 13.05
C ALA A 77 -23.23 17.23 12.57
N LEU A 78 -24.22 16.63 13.20
CA LEU A 78 -24.81 15.33 12.84
C LEU A 78 -26.30 15.55 12.53
N ASN A 79 -26.73 15.18 11.32
CA ASN A 79 -28.09 15.41 10.83
C ASN A 79 -28.55 16.86 11.00
N GLY A 80 -27.66 17.82 10.81
CA GLY A 80 -27.93 19.27 10.93
C GLY A 80 -27.87 19.81 12.36
N GLU A 81 -27.70 18.97 13.38
CA GLU A 81 -27.56 19.40 14.76
C GLU A 81 -26.09 19.51 15.13
N GLN A 82 -25.65 20.69 15.59
CA GLN A 82 -24.29 20.89 16.08
C GLN A 82 -24.08 20.11 17.39
N VAL A 83 -23.00 19.33 17.45
CA VAL A 83 -22.71 18.45 18.57
C VAL A 83 -21.28 18.66 19.09
N VAL A 84 -21.10 18.37 20.38
CA VAL A 84 -19.78 18.26 20.99
C VAL A 84 -19.59 16.81 21.43
N LEU A 85 -18.53 16.18 20.94
CA LEU A 85 -18.19 14.79 21.25
C LEU A 85 -17.01 14.78 22.20
N HIS A 86 -17.21 14.26 23.41
CA HIS A 86 -16.17 14.18 24.45
C HIS A 86 -15.53 12.80 24.54
N SER A 87 -16.18 11.79 23.94
CA SER A 87 -15.74 10.40 23.99
C SER A 87 -16.30 9.60 22.82
N PRO A 88 -15.73 8.43 22.49
CA PRO A 88 -16.33 7.48 21.56
C PRO A 88 -17.74 7.04 21.96
N SER A 89 -18.04 6.98 23.25
CA SER A 89 -19.38 6.65 23.75
C SER A 89 -20.42 7.70 23.34
N ASP A 90 -20.05 9.00 23.29
CA ASP A 90 -20.94 10.07 22.83
C ASP A 90 -21.22 9.93 21.32
N ALA A 91 -20.20 9.59 20.53
CA ALA A 91 -20.33 9.35 19.10
C ALA A 91 -21.25 8.14 18.82
N ILE A 92 -21.03 7.03 19.51
CA ILE A 92 -21.86 5.81 19.42
C ILE A 92 -23.32 6.11 19.80
N ALA A 93 -23.55 6.83 20.88
CA ALA A 93 -24.91 7.20 21.31
C ALA A 93 -25.65 8.06 20.27
N ARG A 94 -24.91 8.79 19.42
CA ARG A 94 -25.45 9.60 18.32
C ARG A 94 -25.47 8.86 16.97
N GLY A 95 -25.15 7.56 16.98
CA GLY A 95 -25.21 6.68 15.82
C GLY A 95 -23.98 6.77 14.90
N VAL A 96 -22.84 7.28 15.39
CA VAL A 96 -21.56 7.22 14.65
C VAL A 96 -20.78 5.99 15.11
N GLY A 97 -20.43 5.12 14.19
CA GLY A 97 -19.61 3.95 14.43
C GLY A 97 -18.33 3.96 13.59
N MET A 98 -17.26 3.36 14.08
CA MET A 98 -15.98 3.31 13.39
C MET A 98 -15.40 1.91 13.41
N VAL A 99 -14.97 1.45 12.24
CA VAL A 99 -14.13 0.27 12.03
C VAL A 99 -12.71 0.78 11.79
N HIS A 100 -11.80 0.36 12.64
CA HIS A 100 -10.40 0.81 12.60
C HIS A 100 -9.58 -0.01 11.61
N GLN A 101 -8.45 0.54 11.17
CA GLN A 101 -7.49 -0.11 10.26
C GLN A 101 -6.98 -1.46 10.82
N HIS A 102 -6.80 -1.57 12.14
CA HIS A 102 -6.48 -2.83 12.82
C HIS A 102 -7.70 -3.34 13.55
N PHE A 103 -7.97 -4.63 13.45
CA PHE A 103 -9.12 -5.24 14.11
C PHE A 103 -9.04 -5.05 15.63
N MET A 104 -10.13 -4.57 16.20
CA MET A 104 -10.31 -4.39 17.65
C MET A 104 -11.09 -5.57 18.23
N LEU A 105 -10.68 -6.79 17.88
CA LEU A 105 -11.28 -8.04 18.32
C LEU A 105 -10.35 -8.78 19.29
N ALA A 106 -10.94 -9.42 20.30
CA ALA A 106 -10.22 -10.30 21.20
C ALA A 106 -10.25 -11.73 20.63
N ASP A 107 -9.09 -12.26 20.27
CA ASP A 107 -8.95 -13.54 19.58
C ASP A 107 -9.49 -14.73 20.41
N ASN A 108 -9.36 -14.67 21.74
CA ASN A 108 -9.78 -15.69 22.69
C ASN A 108 -11.27 -15.63 23.07
N LEU A 109 -12.04 -14.71 22.49
CA LEU A 109 -13.49 -14.59 22.67
C LEU A 109 -14.24 -15.06 21.42
N THR A 110 -15.49 -15.50 21.60
CA THR A 110 -16.38 -15.80 20.47
C THR A 110 -16.80 -14.52 19.74
N VAL A 111 -17.28 -14.68 18.51
CA VAL A 111 -17.88 -13.60 17.71
C VAL A 111 -18.97 -12.87 18.52
N LEU A 112 -19.88 -13.64 19.14
CA LEU A 112 -20.94 -13.07 19.98
C LEU A 112 -20.36 -12.22 21.11
N GLU A 113 -19.38 -12.73 21.85
CA GLU A 113 -18.78 -12.02 22.99
C GLU A 113 -18.08 -10.73 22.54
N ASN A 114 -17.38 -10.75 21.41
CA ASN A 114 -16.78 -9.56 20.83
C ASN A 114 -17.80 -8.49 20.41
N ILE A 115 -18.90 -8.89 19.80
CA ILE A 115 -19.94 -7.97 19.33
C ILE A 115 -20.67 -7.31 20.50
N VAL A 116 -21.03 -8.08 21.53
CA VAL A 116 -21.82 -7.55 22.66
C VAL A 116 -20.98 -6.84 23.72
N LEU A 117 -19.67 -6.96 23.70
CA LEU A 117 -18.77 -6.37 24.69
C LEU A 117 -19.02 -4.86 24.82
N GLY A 118 -19.48 -4.40 26.00
CA GLY A 118 -19.87 -3.01 26.26
C GLY A 118 -21.26 -2.61 25.73
N ALA A 119 -22.07 -3.58 25.25
CA ALA A 119 -23.45 -3.40 24.82
C ALA A 119 -24.30 -4.65 25.17
N GLU A 120 -23.99 -5.28 26.28
CA GLU A 120 -24.55 -6.56 26.69
C GLU A 120 -26.07 -6.47 26.91
N PRO A 121 -26.89 -7.27 26.20
CA PRO A 121 -28.32 -7.35 26.49
C PRO A 121 -28.53 -8.08 27.85
N LYS A 122 -29.19 -7.41 28.79
CA LYS A 122 -29.44 -7.94 30.15
C LYS A 122 -30.56 -8.96 30.11
N ARG A 123 -30.48 -9.99 30.96
CA ARG A 123 -31.59 -10.90 31.21
C ARG A 123 -32.68 -10.19 32.05
N TRP A 124 -33.91 -10.72 32.00
CA TRP A 124 -34.96 -10.26 32.87
C TRP A 124 -34.49 -10.33 34.33
N GLY A 125 -34.60 -9.22 35.07
CA GLY A 125 -34.06 -9.08 36.45
C GLY A 125 -32.67 -8.47 36.54
N GLY A 126 -32.02 -8.12 35.41
CA GLY A 126 -30.77 -7.31 35.39
C GLY A 126 -29.46 -8.08 35.58
N PHE A 127 -29.52 -9.39 35.82
CA PHE A 127 -28.33 -10.23 36.05
C PHE A 127 -28.00 -11.10 34.84
N GLY A 128 -26.74 -11.01 34.37
CA GLY A 128 -26.14 -11.86 33.32
C GLY A 128 -26.51 -11.48 31.90
N LEU A 129 -25.70 -11.97 30.96
CA LEU A 129 -25.83 -11.77 29.51
C LEU A 129 -26.98 -12.62 28.95
N ASN A 130 -27.88 -12.01 28.17
CA ASN A 130 -28.89 -12.73 27.40
C ASN A 130 -28.28 -13.19 26.03
N ARG A 131 -27.54 -14.31 26.05
CA ARG A 131 -26.89 -14.85 24.87
C ARG A 131 -27.88 -15.21 23.75
N ALA A 132 -29.11 -15.64 24.09
CA ALA A 132 -30.10 -15.99 23.08
C ALA A 132 -30.57 -14.77 22.28
N ALA A 133 -30.89 -13.67 22.99
CA ALA A 133 -31.30 -12.41 22.36
C ALA A 133 -30.12 -11.79 21.53
N ALA A 134 -28.90 -11.86 22.07
CA ALA A 134 -27.70 -11.40 21.35
C ALA A 134 -27.50 -12.18 20.04
N ARG A 135 -27.58 -13.52 20.10
CA ARG A 135 -27.43 -14.38 18.92
C ARG A 135 -28.50 -14.11 17.88
N ALA A 136 -29.75 -13.95 18.30
CA ALA A 136 -30.85 -13.63 17.38
C ALA A 136 -30.60 -12.30 16.66
N LYS A 137 -30.24 -11.24 17.41
CA LYS A 137 -29.96 -9.92 16.83
C LYS A 137 -28.72 -9.93 15.90
N ILE A 138 -27.66 -10.68 16.23
CA ILE A 138 -26.49 -10.82 15.35
C ILE A 138 -26.86 -11.48 14.04
N ARG A 139 -27.67 -12.55 14.07
CA ARG A 139 -28.15 -13.21 12.86
C ARG A 139 -29.08 -12.32 12.03
N GLU A 140 -29.99 -11.61 12.67
CA GLU A 140 -30.86 -10.63 12.01
C GLU A 140 -30.05 -9.58 11.26
N ILE A 141 -29.03 -8.97 11.89
CA ILE A 141 -28.12 -8.01 11.25
C ILE A 141 -27.37 -8.69 10.10
N GLY A 142 -26.83 -9.90 10.31
CA GLY A 142 -26.11 -10.65 9.28
C GLY A 142 -26.97 -10.95 8.05
N GLU A 143 -28.22 -11.34 8.24
CA GLU A 143 -29.19 -11.60 7.16
C GLU A 143 -29.61 -10.29 6.47
N GLN A 144 -29.90 -9.24 7.24
CA GLN A 144 -30.36 -7.96 6.74
C GLN A 144 -29.31 -7.29 5.81
N TYR A 145 -28.02 -7.40 6.16
CA TYR A 145 -26.94 -6.67 5.48
C TYR A 145 -26.00 -7.58 4.65
N GLY A 146 -26.31 -8.88 4.54
CA GLY A 146 -25.46 -9.82 3.80
C GLY A 146 -24.11 -10.11 4.48
N LEU A 147 -24.01 -9.87 5.80
CA LEU A 147 -22.80 -10.02 6.61
C LEU A 147 -22.88 -11.25 7.51
N GLN A 148 -23.17 -12.41 6.94
CA GLN A 148 -23.36 -13.63 7.75
C GLN A 148 -22.06 -14.06 8.44
N VAL A 149 -22.16 -14.31 9.76
CA VAL A 149 -21.10 -14.85 10.61
C VAL A 149 -21.69 -15.85 11.60
N ASP A 150 -20.89 -16.83 12.04
CA ASP A 150 -21.30 -17.74 13.12
C ASP A 150 -20.98 -17.11 14.49
N PRO A 151 -21.99 -16.77 15.32
CA PRO A 151 -21.78 -16.13 16.62
C PRO A 151 -20.99 -16.95 17.64
N ASP A 152 -20.90 -18.26 17.45
CA ASP A 152 -20.35 -19.18 18.45
C ASP A 152 -18.89 -19.58 18.15
N VAL A 153 -18.33 -19.18 17.02
CA VAL A 153 -16.93 -19.42 16.65
C VAL A 153 -16.00 -18.47 17.39
N LEU A 154 -14.82 -18.95 17.81
CA LEU A 154 -13.73 -18.12 18.34
C LEU A 154 -13.13 -17.23 17.24
N VAL A 155 -12.83 -15.98 17.55
CA VAL A 155 -12.29 -15.02 16.58
C VAL A 155 -10.93 -15.45 16.03
N GLU A 156 -10.11 -16.15 16.82
CA GLU A 156 -8.81 -16.70 16.35
C GLU A 156 -8.92 -17.65 15.15
N ARG A 157 -10.10 -18.27 14.96
CA ARG A 157 -10.36 -19.23 13.86
C ARG A 157 -10.91 -18.57 12.60
N LEU A 158 -11.20 -17.28 12.66
CA LEU A 158 -11.76 -16.55 11.53
C LEU A 158 -10.66 -16.09 10.55
N GLY A 159 -10.97 -16.17 9.27
CA GLY A 159 -10.21 -15.50 8.22
C GLY A 159 -10.33 -13.98 8.33
N VAL A 160 -9.49 -13.28 7.57
CA VAL A 160 -9.41 -11.80 7.60
C VAL A 160 -10.73 -11.16 7.19
N GLY A 161 -11.36 -11.65 6.11
CA GLY A 161 -12.66 -11.14 5.64
C GLY A 161 -13.79 -11.35 6.65
N ASP A 162 -13.81 -12.47 7.38
CA ASP A 162 -14.81 -12.70 8.41
C ASP A 162 -14.59 -11.80 9.62
N ARG A 163 -13.33 -11.55 10.02
CA ARG A 163 -13.01 -10.56 11.09
C ARG A 163 -13.51 -9.17 10.70
N GLN A 164 -13.38 -8.78 9.44
CA GLN A 164 -13.91 -7.52 8.94
C GLN A 164 -15.44 -7.45 9.06
N ARG A 165 -16.14 -8.53 8.69
CA ARG A 165 -17.60 -8.64 8.86
C ARG A 165 -18.02 -8.51 10.32
N VAL A 166 -17.29 -9.15 11.23
CA VAL A 166 -17.54 -9.06 12.68
C VAL A 166 -17.40 -7.63 13.19
N GLU A 167 -16.37 -6.88 12.76
CA GLU A 167 -16.21 -5.46 13.14
C GLU A 167 -17.38 -4.61 12.64
N ILE A 168 -17.85 -4.82 11.42
CA ILE A 168 -18.99 -4.08 10.87
C ILE A 168 -20.27 -4.43 11.64
N ILE A 169 -20.54 -5.73 11.90
CA ILE A 169 -21.72 -6.17 12.68
C ILE A 169 -21.67 -5.59 14.10
N LYS A 170 -20.52 -5.56 14.75
CA LYS A 170 -20.32 -4.98 16.07
C LYS A 170 -20.75 -3.51 16.14
N VAL A 171 -20.45 -2.74 15.12
CA VAL A 171 -20.83 -1.33 15.00
C VAL A 171 -22.33 -1.20 14.72
N LEU A 172 -22.88 -2.01 13.81
CA LEU A 172 -24.32 -2.05 13.50
C LEU A 172 -25.17 -2.52 14.69
N TYR A 173 -24.69 -3.48 15.46
CA TYR A 173 -25.34 -3.98 16.67
C TYR A 173 -25.60 -2.86 17.69
N ARG A 174 -24.72 -1.86 17.72
CA ARG A 174 -24.82 -0.66 18.57
C ARG A 174 -25.69 0.44 17.99
N GLY A 175 -26.27 0.23 16.79
CA GLY A 175 -27.22 1.14 16.16
C GLY A 175 -26.58 2.26 15.36
N ALA A 176 -25.40 2.04 14.78
CA ALA A 176 -24.76 3.01 13.90
C ALA A 176 -25.63 3.34 12.69
N ARG A 177 -25.68 4.63 12.33
CA ARG A 177 -26.29 5.20 11.12
C ARG A 177 -25.25 5.86 10.23
N VAL A 178 -24.12 6.27 10.80
CA VAL A 178 -22.94 6.71 10.12
C VAL A 178 -21.82 5.70 10.41
N LEU A 179 -21.28 5.09 9.37
CA LEU A 179 -20.24 4.09 9.46
C LEU A 179 -18.93 4.66 8.89
N VAL A 180 -17.90 4.79 9.73
CA VAL A 180 -16.56 5.18 9.31
C VAL A 180 -15.71 3.92 9.13
N LEU A 181 -15.12 3.75 7.96
CA LEU A 181 -14.22 2.64 7.62
C LEU A 181 -12.82 3.20 7.32
N ASP A 182 -11.85 2.92 8.19
CA ASP A 182 -10.47 3.41 8.05
C ASP A 182 -9.60 2.32 7.40
N GLU A 183 -9.31 2.48 6.10
CA GLU A 183 -8.54 1.55 5.24
C GLU A 183 -9.02 0.08 5.32
N PRO A 184 -10.32 -0.19 5.09
CA PRO A 184 -10.89 -1.51 5.37
C PRO A 184 -10.42 -2.62 4.42
N THR A 185 -9.76 -2.28 3.32
CA THR A 185 -9.29 -3.21 2.29
C THR A 185 -7.79 -3.50 2.37
N ALA A 186 -7.08 -2.94 3.36
CA ALA A 186 -5.63 -3.00 3.42
C ALA A 186 -5.06 -4.43 3.55
N VAL A 187 -5.84 -5.35 4.13
CA VAL A 187 -5.43 -6.74 4.42
C VAL A 187 -6.31 -7.78 3.74
N LEU A 188 -7.29 -7.36 2.92
CA LEU A 188 -8.22 -8.25 2.22
C LEU A 188 -7.64 -8.73 0.88
N VAL A 189 -7.99 -9.95 0.50
CA VAL A 189 -7.75 -10.45 -0.87
C VAL A 189 -8.82 -9.90 -1.83
N PRO A 190 -8.59 -9.86 -3.17
CA PRO A 190 -9.50 -9.22 -4.12
C PRO A 190 -10.96 -9.67 -4.01
N GLN A 191 -11.20 -10.97 -3.82
CA GLN A 191 -12.55 -11.54 -3.68
C GLN A 191 -13.26 -11.05 -2.39
N GLU A 192 -12.49 -10.84 -1.31
CA GLU A 192 -13.03 -10.28 -0.07
C GLU A 192 -13.33 -8.78 -0.20
N VAL A 193 -12.55 -8.05 -1.02
CA VAL A 193 -12.81 -6.64 -1.35
C VAL A 193 -14.13 -6.50 -2.11
N GLU A 194 -14.37 -7.33 -3.12
CA GLU A 194 -15.63 -7.34 -3.87
C GLU A 194 -16.82 -7.61 -2.94
N ALA A 195 -16.73 -8.64 -2.10
CA ALA A 195 -17.77 -8.96 -1.13
C ALA A 195 -18.03 -7.84 -0.11
N LEU A 196 -16.98 -7.12 0.31
CA LEU A 196 -17.11 -5.93 1.14
C LEU A 196 -17.87 -4.82 0.40
N PHE A 197 -17.54 -4.53 -0.85
CA PHE A 197 -18.20 -3.49 -1.64
C PHE A 197 -19.68 -3.81 -1.90
N GLU A 198 -20.02 -5.05 -2.17
CA GLU A 198 -21.42 -5.49 -2.24
C GLU A 198 -22.16 -5.22 -0.93
N ALA A 199 -21.56 -5.56 0.22
CA ALA A 199 -22.15 -5.29 1.52
C ALA A 199 -22.32 -3.78 1.78
N LEU A 200 -21.36 -2.93 1.37
CA LEU A 200 -21.48 -1.46 1.49
C LEU A 200 -22.63 -0.91 0.64
N GLN A 201 -22.87 -1.46 -0.55
CA GLN A 201 -24.03 -1.07 -1.36
C GLN A 201 -25.37 -1.46 -0.70
N VAL A 202 -25.44 -2.63 -0.06
CA VAL A 202 -26.62 -3.05 0.72
C VAL A 202 -26.86 -2.11 1.89
N LEU A 203 -25.80 -1.81 2.68
CA LEU A 203 -25.86 -0.88 3.82
C LEU A 203 -26.35 0.50 3.40
N LYS A 204 -25.78 1.04 2.32
CA LYS A 204 -26.18 2.30 1.70
C LYS A 204 -27.65 2.29 1.27
N GLY A 205 -28.09 1.20 0.59
CA GLY A 205 -29.48 1.02 0.14
C GLY A 205 -30.49 1.00 1.30
N GLN A 206 -30.04 0.68 2.50
CA GLN A 206 -30.84 0.74 3.73
C GLN A 206 -30.70 2.07 4.51
N GLY A 207 -30.08 3.08 3.90
CA GLY A 207 -30.00 4.45 4.41
C GLY A 207 -28.84 4.73 5.37
N LEU A 208 -27.86 3.83 5.46
CA LEU A 208 -26.63 4.14 6.19
C LEU A 208 -25.76 5.10 5.38
N SER A 209 -25.14 6.05 6.07
CA SER A 209 -24.12 6.95 5.49
C SER A 209 -22.76 6.36 5.80
N ILE A 210 -21.91 6.23 4.81
CA ILE A 210 -20.62 5.56 4.93
C ILE A 210 -19.50 6.54 4.60
N ILE A 211 -18.51 6.66 5.49
CA ILE A 211 -17.26 7.37 5.23
C ILE A 211 -16.19 6.33 5.00
N PHE A 212 -15.65 6.29 3.78
CA PHE A 212 -14.69 5.29 3.32
C PHE A 212 -13.31 5.94 3.14
N ILE A 213 -12.34 5.56 3.96
CA ILE A 213 -10.98 6.07 3.86
C ILE A 213 -10.14 5.04 3.12
N SER A 214 -9.52 5.43 2.02
CA SER A 214 -8.57 4.61 1.29
C SER A 214 -7.56 5.50 0.55
N HIS A 215 -6.41 4.93 0.23
CA HIS A 215 -5.43 5.49 -0.70
C HIS A 215 -5.43 4.75 -2.05
N LYS A 216 -6.20 3.67 -2.18
CA LYS A 216 -6.39 2.90 -3.42
C LYS A 216 -7.50 3.54 -4.25
N LEU A 217 -7.10 4.32 -5.25
CA LEU A 217 -8.00 5.21 -5.98
C LEU A 217 -9.02 4.47 -6.85
N ASP A 218 -8.68 3.30 -7.38
CA ASP A 218 -9.62 2.48 -8.16
C ASP A 218 -10.73 1.91 -7.28
N GLU A 219 -10.40 1.47 -6.06
CA GLU A 219 -11.39 1.06 -5.07
C GLU A 219 -12.34 2.21 -4.71
N VAL A 220 -11.78 3.40 -4.48
CA VAL A 220 -12.56 4.61 -4.17
C VAL A 220 -13.52 4.96 -5.31
N ARG A 221 -13.04 4.96 -6.56
CA ARG A 221 -13.87 5.27 -7.73
C ARG A 221 -14.98 4.25 -7.97
N SER A 222 -14.77 2.99 -7.59
CA SER A 222 -15.77 1.92 -7.76
C SER A 222 -16.90 1.97 -6.74
N VAL A 223 -16.64 2.43 -5.51
CA VAL A 223 -17.59 2.32 -4.39
C VAL A 223 -18.21 3.65 -3.97
N ALA A 224 -17.53 4.78 -4.16
CA ALA A 224 -17.95 6.10 -3.66
C ALA A 224 -19.00 6.79 -4.53
N ASP A 225 -19.83 7.63 -3.90
CA ASP A 225 -20.73 8.58 -4.55
C ASP A 225 -20.12 9.99 -4.63
N ASP A 226 -19.28 10.34 -3.65
CA ASP A 226 -18.55 11.61 -3.56
C ASP A 226 -17.16 11.36 -2.96
N ILE A 227 -16.18 12.17 -3.35
CA ILE A 227 -14.80 12.09 -2.88
C ILE A 227 -14.36 13.43 -2.32
N THR A 228 -13.78 13.42 -1.11
CA THR A 228 -13.05 14.58 -0.57
C THR A 228 -11.55 14.27 -0.50
N VAL A 229 -10.76 15.14 -1.10
CA VAL A 229 -9.29 15.03 -1.11
C VAL A 229 -8.70 15.86 0.02
N ILE A 230 -7.93 15.22 0.90
CA ILE A 230 -7.19 15.87 1.99
C ILE A 230 -5.69 15.81 1.68
N ARG A 231 -5.03 16.97 1.73
CA ARG A 231 -3.60 17.11 1.54
C ARG A 231 -2.99 18.01 2.61
N ARG A 232 -1.94 17.53 3.30
CA ARG A 232 -1.20 18.26 4.35
C ARG A 232 -2.14 18.85 5.42
N GLY A 233 -3.16 18.10 5.79
CA GLY A 233 -4.11 18.49 6.83
C GLY A 233 -5.21 19.46 6.39
N THR A 234 -5.39 19.73 5.10
CA THR A 234 -6.45 20.62 4.58
C THR A 234 -7.29 19.92 3.51
N THR A 235 -8.57 20.28 3.39
CA THR A 235 -9.40 19.88 2.25
C THR A 235 -8.96 20.68 1.03
N VAL A 236 -8.58 20.00 -0.06
CA VAL A 236 -8.11 20.65 -1.29
C VAL A 236 -9.10 20.55 -2.44
N ALA A 237 -9.93 19.52 -2.47
CA ALA A 237 -10.93 19.33 -3.52
C ALA A 237 -12.06 18.41 -3.07
N THR A 238 -13.23 18.56 -3.73
CA THR A 238 -14.30 17.57 -3.77
C THR A 238 -14.51 17.14 -5.21
N ALA A 239 -14.59 15.83 -5.47
CA ALA A 239 -14.68 15.28 -6.81
C ALA A 239 -15.81 14.26 -6.95
N ASP A 240 -16.35 14.14 -8.16
CA ASP A 240 -17.31 13.10 -8.53
C ASP A 240 -16.51 11.88 -9.07
N PRO A 241 -16.64 10.68 -8.44
CA PRO A 241 -15.91 9.49 -8.86
C PRO A 241 -16.19 9.06 -10.31
N LYS A 242 -17.33 9.49 -10.90
CA LYS A 242 -17.71 9.15 -12.28
C LYS A 242 -16.97 9.99 -13.32
N THR A 243 -16.53 11.19 -12.95
CA THR A 243 -15.92 12.15 -13.87
C THR A 243 -14.41 12.30 -13.68
N VAL A 244 -13.91 12.01 -12.46
CA VAL A 244 -12.49 12.11 -12.13
C VAL A 244 -11.76 10.81 -12.43
N SER A 245 -10.57 10.89 -13.03
CA SER A 245 -9.69 9.72 -13.20
C SER A 245 -8.85 9.46 -11.93
N SER A 246 -8.35 8.21 -11.78
CA SER A 246 -7.43 7.85 -10.71
C SER A 246 -6.17 8.72 -10.73
N ARG A 247 -5.64 9.04 -11.92
CA ARG A 247 -4.50 9.95 -12.11
C ARG A 247 -4.80 11.37 -11.59
N GLN A 248 -5.95 11.95 -11.97
CA GLN A 248 -6.34 13.29 -11.51
C GLN A 248 -6.52 13.35 -9.98
N LEU A 249 -7.10 12.30 -9.37
CA LEU A 249 -7.19 12.20 -7.91
C LEU A 249 -5.79 12.14 -7.27
N ALA A 250 -4.89 11.35 -7.85
CA ALA A 250 -3.52 11.23 -7.38
C ALA A 250 -2.78 12.58 -7.47
N GLU A 251 -2.92 13.32 -8.55
CA GLU A 251 -2.36 14.68 -8.73
C GLU A 251 -2.91 15.68 -7.70
N LEU A 252 -4.21 15.62 -7.39
CA LEU A 252 -4.80 16.42 -6.31
C LEU A 252 -4.23 16.06 -4.94
N MET A 253 -3.99 14.77 -4.67
CA MET A 253 -3.43 14.29 -3.42
C MET A 253 -1.98 14.72 -3.22
N VAL A 254 -1.16 14.63 -4.26
CA VAL A 254 0.27 15.00 -4.25
C VAL A 254 0.44 16.52 -4.37
N GLY A 255 -0.36 17.16 -5.21
CA GLY A 255 -0.34 18.61 -5.47
C GLY A 255 0.64 19.05 -6.55
N SER A 256 1.08 18.11 -7.37
CA SER A 256 1.86 18.34 -8.59
C SER A 256 1.38 17.33 -9.65
N GLU A 257 1.63 17.61 -10.90
CA GLU A 257 1.47 16.61 -11.95
C GLU A 257 2.28 15.38 -11.61
N LEU A 258 1.66 14.21 -11.74
CA LEU A 258 2.37 12.96 -11.58
C LEU A 258 3.21 12.70 -12.84
N PRO A 259 4.48 12.34 -12.68
CA PRO A 259 5.26 11.89 -13.80
C PRO A 259 4.52 10.73 -14.48
N SER A 260 4.39 10.82 -15.80
CA SER A 260 3.88 9.68 -16.58
C SER A 260 4.90 8.55 -16.47
N PRO A 261 4.51 7.30 -16.26
CA PRO A 261 5.45 6.20 -16.35
C PRO A 261 6.05 6.04 -17.76
N GLN A 262 5.46 6.67 -18.79
CA GLN A 262 5.94 6.55 -20.17
C GLN A 262 7.35 7.10 -20.35
N THR A 263 8.24 6.25 -20.81
CA THR A 263 9.62 6.58 -21.21
C THR A 263 9.62 7.09 -22.64
N SER A 264 10.07 8.33 -22.85
CA SER A 264 10.05 8.97 -24.18
C SER A 264 11.30 8.68 -25.03
N GLU A 265 12.41 8.27 -24.43
CA GLU A 265 13.66 7.98 -25.14
C GLU A 265 14.34 6.74 -24.56
N SER A 266 14.79 5.84 -25.44
CA SER A 266 15.58 4.67 -25.02
C SER A 266 17.01 5.09 -24.68
N THR A 267 17.49 4.69 -23.50
CA THR A 267 18.89 4.85 -23.06
C THR A 267 19.68 3.54 -23.12
N VAL A 268 19.08 2.51 -23.68
CA VAL A 268 19.66 1.18 -23.81
C VAL A 268 20.91 1.22 -24.71
N THR A 269 21.98 0.63 -24.22
CA THR A 269 23.24 0.50 -24.95
C THR A 269 23.51 -0.96 -25.32
N ASP A 270 24.44 -1.23 -26.25
CA ASP A 270 24.83 -2.60 -26.62
C ASP A 270 25.63 -3.34 -25.51
N ARG A 271 25.97 -2.67 -24.41
CA ARG A 271 26.79 -3.24 -23.34
C ARG A 271 25.96 -4.10 -22.41
N ALA A 272 26.08 -5.42 -22.51
CA ALA A 272 25.48 -6.34 -21.57
C ALA A 272 26.05 -6.16 -20.15
N VAL A 273 25.16 -6.04 -19.17
CA VAL A 273 25.50 -5.94 -17.74
C VAL A 273 25.23 -7.24 -17.01
N LEU A 274 24.04 -7.83 -17.21
CA LEU A 274 23.73 -9.17 -16.72
C LEU A 274 23.46 -10.08 -17.91
N GLU A 275 24.08 -11.25 -17.93
CA GLU A 275 23.71 -12.33 -18.86
C GLU A 275 23.47 -13.60 -18.06
N MET A 276 22.36 -14.26 -18.31
CA MET A 276 22.04 -15.61 -17.88
C MET A 276 21.92 -16.50 -19.11
N LYS A 277 22.57 -17.66 -19.11
CA LYS A 277 22.54 -18.61 -20.23
C LYS A 277 22.21 -20.00 -19.72
N ASN A 278 21.07 -20.52 -20.20
CA ASN A 278 20.54 -21.86 -19.90
C ASN A 278 20.55 -22.18 -18.39
N VAL A 279 20.10 -21.23 -17.57
CA VAL A 279 20.13 -21.37 -16.11
C VAL A 279 19.03 -22.31 -15.68
N GLU A 280 19.43 -23.30 -14.89
CA GLU A 280 18.55 -24.30 -14.28
C GLU A 280 18.66 -24.25 -12.77
N LEU A 281 17.52 -24.36 -12.08
CA LEU A 281 17.42 -24.50 -10.64
C LEU A 281 16.44 -25.61 -10.31
N LEU A 282 16.92 -26.59 -9.53
CA LEU A 282 16.13 -27.72 -9.05
C LEU A 282 15.94 -27.67 -7.52
N ASP A 283 14.80 -28.14 -7.08
CA ASP A 283 14.53 -28.39 -5.66
C ASP A 283 13.79 -29.73 -5.53
N GLU A 284 14.39 -30.67 -4.80
CA GLU A 284 13.86 -32.04 -4.64
C GLU A 284 13.48 -32.72 -5.98
N GLY A 285 14.20 -32.45 -7.07
CA GLY A 285 13.95 -32.97 -8.41
C GLY A 285 12.87 -32.25 -9.21
N ARG A 286 12.30 -31.19 -8.67
CA ARG A 286 11.36 -30.28 -9.36
C ARG A 286 12.14 -29.10 -9.94
N HIS A 287 11.92 -28.78 -11.21
CA HIS A 287 12.45 -27.56 -11.80
C HIS A 287 11.72 -26.34 -11.22
N LEU A 288 12.48 -25.44 -10.60
CA LEU A 288 12.04 -24.10 -10.18
C LEU A 288 12.36 -23.07 -11.24
N LEU A 289 13.52 -23.22 -11.93
CA LEU A 289 13.85 -22.50 -13.16
C LEU A 289 14.29 -23.53 -14.21
N ARG A 290 13.88 -23.30 -15.46
CA ARG A 290 14.17 -24.21 -16.58
C ARG A 290 14.65 -23.40 -17.78
N ASP A 291 15.89 -23.66 -18.19
CA ASP A 291 16.51 -23.08 -19.39
C ASP A 291 16.40 -21.55 -19.50
N VAL A 292 16.54 -20.86 -18.36
CA VAL A 292 16.36 -19.41 -18.31
C VAL A 292 17.57 -18.74 -18.98
N THR A 293 17.27 -18.03 -20.07
CA THR A 293 18.24 -17.24 -20.83
C THR A 293 17.72 -15.81 -20.98
N LEU A 294 18.44 -14.83 -20.41
CA LEU A 294 18.11 -13.41 -20.51
C LEU A 294 19.37 -12.54 -20.50
N THR A 295 19.26 -11.36 -21.08
CA THR A 295 20.32 -10.34 -21.04
C THR A 295 19.71 -9.00 -20.65
N ILE A 296 20.40 -8.26 -19.78
CA ILE A 296 20.05 -6.88 -19.42
C ILE A 296 21.22 -5.97 -19.78
N HIS A 297 20.94 -4.92 -20.52
CA HIS A 297 21.95 -3.98 -21.00
C HIS A 297 22.09 -2.75 -20.09
N ALA A 298 23.19 -2.04 -20.22
CA ALA A 298 23.36 -0.77 -19.52
C ALA A 298 22.37 0.27 -20.02
N GLY A 299 21.69 0.94 -19.06
CA GLY A 299 20.63 1.90 -19.37
C GLY A 299 19.30 1.25 -19.74
N GLU A 300 19.12 -0.04 -19.47
CA GLU A 300 17.90 -0.80 -19.71
C GLU A 300 17.13 -1.08 -18.42
N VAL A 301 15.82 -0.91 -18.45
CA VAL A 301 14.88 -1.50 -17.50
C VAL A 301 14.22 -2.70 -18.17
N LEU A 302 14.65 -3.91 -17.79
CA LEU A 302 13.96 -5.15 -18.16
C LEU A 302 12.86 -5.44 -17.14
N GLY A 303 11.61 -5.38 -17.57
CA GLY A 303 10.45 -5.78 -16.77
C GLY A 303 10.23 -7.29 -16.80
N LEU A 304 10.07 -7.91 -15.64
CA LEU A 304 9.71 -9.31 -15.49
C LEU A 304 8.27 -9.42 -14.99
N ALA A 305 7.38 -9.81 -15.89
CA ALA A 305 5.97 -10.05 -15.60
C ALA A 305 5.71 -11.51 -15.25
N GLY A 306 4.79 -11.77 -14.33
CA GLY A 306 4.38 -13.12 -13.95
C GLY A 306 3.49 -13.11 -12.72
N VAL A 307 2.63 -14.12 -12.57
CA VAL A 307 1.86 -14.32 -11.33
C VAL A 307 2.79 -14.81 -10.23
N GLU A 308 2.60 -14.36 -9.00
CA GLU A 308 3.41 -14.75 -7.84
C GLU A 308 3.54 -16.28 -7.74
N GLY A 309 4.78 -16.76 -7.52
CA GLY A 309 5.09 -18.20 -7.48
C GLY A 309 5.45 -18.83 -8.83
N ASN A 310 5.57 -18.06 -9.91
CA ASN A 310 5.98 -18.57 -11.22
C ASN A 310 7.49 -18.59 -11.47
N GLY A 311 8.35 -18.30 -10.46
CA GLY A 311 9.79 -18.38 -10.60
C GLY A 311 10.53 -17.04 -10.42
N GLN A 312 9.83 -15.92 -10.18
CA GLN A 312 10.44 -14.60 -10.00
C GLN A 312 11.39 -14.56 -8.80
N ALA A 313 10.97 -15.11 -7.66
CA ALA A 313 11.78 -15.15 -6.44
C ALA A 313 13.03 -16.00 -6.65
N GLU A 314 12.88 -17.16 -7.27
CA GLU A 314 13.94 -18.10 -7.58
C GLU A 314 14.97 -17.49 -8.56
N LEU A 315 14.50 -16.71 -9.53
CA LEU A 315 15.35 -15.96 -10.44
C LEU A 315 16.21 -14.93 -9.69
N VAL A 316 15.57 -14.12 -8.83
CA VAL A 316 16.26 -13.14 -7.98
C VAL A 316 17.27 -13.82 -7.06
N GLU A 317 16.87 -14.90 -6.37
CA GLU A 317 17.74 -15.65 -5.48
C GLU A 317 18.95 -16.25 -6.20
N SER A 318 18.77 -16.70 -7.46
CA SER A 318 19.83 -17.20 -8.32
C SER A 318 20.80 -16.09 -8.73
N ILE A 319 20.30 -14.91 -9.15
CA ILE A 319 21.14 -13.73 -9.50
C ILE A 319 21.87 -13.21 -8.26
N MET A 320 21.23 -13.18 -7.09
CA MET A 320 21.83 -12.75 -5.84
C MET A 320 22.81 -13.78 -5.24
N GLY A 321 22.81 -15.03 -5.72
CA GLY A 321 23.61 -16.11 -5.15
C GLY A 321 23.13 -16.58 -3.78
N MET A 322 21.85 -16.43 -3.51
CA MET A 322 21.16 -16.98 -2.34
C MET A 322 20.84 -18.47 -2.54
N ARG A 323 20.63 -18.87 -3.81
CA ARG A 323 20.57 -20.27 -4.26
C ARG A 323 21.68 -20.54 -5.28
N THR A 324 22.21 -21.76 -5.22
CA THR A 324 23.20 -22.24 -6.20
C THR A 324 22.45 -22.87 -7.37
N VAL A 325 22.69 -22.38 -8.57
CA VAL A 325 22.10 -22.94 -9.79
C VAL A 325 22.69 -24.32 -10.10
N ASP A 326 21.89 -25.22 -10.64
CA ASP A 326 22.27 -26.59 -11.01
C ASP A 326 22.89 -26.65 -12.40
N GLY A 327 22.46 -25.77 -13.33
CA GLY A 327 22.96 -25.64 -14.69
C GLY A 327 23.09 -24.19 -15.14
N GLY A 328 23.75 -24.01 -16.28
CA GLY A 328 23.93 -22.72 -16.91
C GLY A 328 24.99 -21.81 -16.30
N THR A 329 25.02 -20.56 -16.76
CA THR A 329 25.99 -19.53 -16.32
C THR A 329 25.31 -18.19 -16.08
N ILE A 330 25.85 -17.44 -15.10
CA ILE A 330 25.44 -16.07 -14.78
C ILE A 330 26.67 -15.19 -14.82
N THR A 331 26.67 -14.16 -15.66
CA THR A 331 27.77 -13.19 -15.76
C THR A 331 27.30 -11.78 -15.41
N LEU A 332 28.14 -11.01 -14.72
CA LEU A 332 27.94 -9.60 -14.43
C LEU A 332 29.07 -8.77 -15.03
N ALA A 333 28.75 -7.88 -15.99
CA ALA A 333 29.73 -7.07 -16.71
C ALA A 333 30.91 -7.92 -17.28
N ALA A 334 30.56 -9.02 -17.93
CA ALA A 334 31.46 -10.03 -18.55
C ALA A 334 32.27 -10.88 -17.52
N GLU A 335 32.02 -10.77 -16.22
CA GLU A 335 32.66 -11.58 -15.19
C GLU A 335 31.74 -12.71 -14.76
N ASP A 336 32.20 -13.95 -14.79
CA ASP A 336 31.40 -15.11 -14.33
C ASP A 336 31.21 -15.08 -12.81
N ILE A 337 29.96 -14.90 -12.39
CA ILE A 337 29.56 -14.84 -11.00
C ILE A 337 28.79 -16.10 -10.53
N THR A 338 28.64 -17.10 -11.38
CA THR A 338 27.77 -18.28 -11.19
C THR A 338 27.96 -18.93 -9.82
N ARG A 339 29.20 -19.04 -9.37
CA ARG A 339 29.53 -19.67 -8.06
C ARG A 339 29.89 -18.69 -6.95
N TRP A 340 29.73 -17.37 -7.19
CA TRP A 340 30.06 -16.39 -6.17
C TRP A 340 28.99 -16.33 -5.07
N PRO A 341 29.41 -16.16 -3.81
CA PRO A 341 28.46 -15.95 -2.71
C PRO A 341 27.83 -14.56 -2.82
N THR A 342 26.67 -14.38 -2.24
CA THR A 342 25.86 -13.14 -2.23
C THR A 342 26.68 -11.89 -1.90
N ARG A 343 27.53 -11.95 -0.87
CA ARG A 343 28.37 -10.81 -0.49
C ARG A 343 29.26 -10.34 -1.64
N ARG A 344 29.95 -11.24 -2.34
CA ARG A 344 30.85 -10.90 -3.44
C ARG A 344 30.09 -10.31 -4.63
N ARG A 345 28.89 -10.84 -4.92
CA ARG A 345 28.00 -10.29 -5.98
C ARG A 345 27.56 -8.88 -5.65
N ARG A 346 27.16 -8.60 -4.40
CA ARG A 346 26.82 -7.25 -3.95
C ARG A 346 28.04 -6.32 -4.03
N GLU A 347 29.20 -6.75 -3.60
CA GLU A 347 30.45 -5.97 -3.70
C GLU A 347 30.85 -5.67 -5.16
N ALA A 348 30.51 -6.57 -6.10
CA ALA A 348 30.73 -6.39 -7.54
C ALA A 348 29.76 -5.39 -8.21
N GLY A 349 28.68 -5.00 -7.50
CA GLY A 349 27.76 -3.95 -7.96
C GLY A 349 26.34 -4.42 -8.22
N ILE A 350 25.83 -5.43 -7.51
CA ILE A 350 24.40 -5.75 -7.53
C ILE A 350 23.72 -5.08 -6.34
N GLY A 351 22.76 -4.19 -6.61
CA GLY A 351 21.80 -3.64 -5.64
C GLY A 351 20.51 -4.47 -5.63
N TYR A 352 19.83 -4.53 -4.49
CA TYR A 352 18.59 -5.30 -4.36
C TYR A 352 17.56 -4.60 -3.48
N ILE A 353 16.44 -4.22 -4.06
CA ILE A 353 15.23 -3.76 -3.37
C ILE A 353 14.32 -4.97 -3.22
N PRO A 354 14.11 -5.50 -2.01
CA PRO A 354 13.33 -6.72 -1.80
C PRO A 354 11.83 -6.45 -1.84
N GLU A 355 11.06 -7.46 -2.23
CA GLU A 355 9.60 -7.45 -2.24
C GLU A 355 8.99 -7.18 -0.85
N ASP A 356 9.47 -7.89 0.18
CA ASP A 356 9.07 -7.67 1.57
C ASP A 356 10.15 -6.88 2.32
N ARG A 357 9.91 -5.56 2.45
CA ARG A 357 10.84 -4.65 3.12
C ARG A 357 11.01 -4.94 4.61
N HIS A 358 9.98 -5.50 5.28
CA HIS A 358 10.04 -5.78 6.71
C HIS A 358 10.79 -7.09 7.01
N ARG A 359 10.71 -8.05 6.11
CA ARG A 359 11.37 -9.35 6.27
C ARG A 359 12.80 -9.35 5.75
N HIS A 360 13.05 -8.67 4.63
CA HIS A 360 14.30 -8.76 3.89
C HIS A 360 15.02 -7.41 3.69
N GLY A 361 14.31 -6.29 3.89
CA GLY A 361 14.83 -4.96 3.59
C GLY A 361 15.38 -4.19 4.80
N LEU A 362 14.72 -4.28 5.95
CA LEU A 362 15.02 -3.48 7.15
C LEU A 362 15.04 -4.32 8.42
N ILE A 363 15.87 -3.92 9.36
CA ILE A 363 15.79 -4.33 10.76
C ILE A 363 14.97 -3.25 11.48
N LEU A 364 13.68 -3.52 11.71
CA LEU A 364 12.72 -2.52 12.20
C LEU A 364 13.08 -1.96 13.58
N GLU A 365 13.72 -2.76 14.43
CA GLU A 365 14.15 -2.42 15.79
C GLU A 365 15.54 -1.76 15.84
N ALA A 366 16.18 -1.55 14.68
CA ALA A 366 17.46 -0.87 14.58
C ALA A 366 17.30 0.59 14.10
N PRO A 367 18.22 1.48 14.48
CA PRO A 367 18.23 2.86 13.99
C PRO A 367 18.53 2.94 12.50
N LEU A 368 18.19 4.07 11.86
CA LEU A 368 18.34 4.25 10.42
C LEU A 368 19.78 4.08 9.95
N TRP A 369 20.77 4.59 10.73
CA TRP A 369 22.18 4.49 10.37
C TRP A 369 22.69 3.02 10.39
N GLU A 370 22.15 2.13 11.22
CA GLU A 370 22.45 0.71 11.17
C GLU A 370 21.80 0.03 9.97
N ASN A 371 20.56 0.39 9.66
CA ASN A 371 19.88 -0.07 8.46
C ASN A 371 20.59 0.36 7.18
N ARG A 372 21.22 1.56 7.16
CA ARG A 372 21.98 2.04 6.01
C ARG A 372 23.19 1.16 5.70
N ILE A 373 23.91 0.70 6.71
CA ILE A 373 25.10 -0.12 6.51
C ILE A 373 24.81 -1.57 6.20
N LEU A 374 23.57 -2.03 6.32
CA LEU A 374 23.18 -3.41 6.06
C LEU A 374 23.52 -3.82 4.63
N GLY A 375 24.40 -4.81 4.48
CA GLY A 375 24.96 -5.24 3.19
C GLY A 375 26.06 -4.32 2.62
N HIS A 376 26.41 -3.22 3.28
CA HIS A 376 27.45 -2.26 2.88
C HIS A 376 28.55 -2.06 3.94
N GLN A 377 28.59 -2.92 4.95
CA GLN A 377 29.49 -2.80 6.11
C GLN A 377 30.97 -2.94 5.74
N THR A 378 31.31 -3.43 4.56
CA THR A 378 32.67 -3.58 4.07
C THR A 378 33.12 -2.49 3.11
N ARG A 379 32.23 -1.54 2.80
CA ARG A 379 32.50 -0.44 1.87
C ARG A 379 32.77 0.86 2.62
N HIS A 380 33.70 1.67 2.11
CA HIS A 380 33.87 3.05 2.57
C HIS A 380 32.58 3.85 2.27
N PRO A 381 32.14 4.78 3.16
CA PRO A 381 32.78 5.20 4.42
C PRO A 381 32.38 4.36 5.66
N ASN A 382 31.62 3.26 5.49
CA ASN A 382 31.06 2.46 6.58
C ASN A 382 32.10 1.60 7.30
N THR A 383 33.31 1.47 6.76
CA THR A 383 34.37 0.67 7.32
C THR A 383 35.66 1.44 7.51
N SER A 384 36.43 1.05 8.52
CA SER A 384 37.83 1.45 8.77
C SER A 384 38.62 0.17 9.09
N GLY A 385 39.24 -0.41 8.05
CA GLY A 385 39.85 -1.73 8.15
C GLY A 385 38.80 -2.82 8.43
N PRO A 386 39.01 -3.68 9.45
CA PRO A 386 38.04 -4.75 9.79
C PRO A 386 36.86 -4.24 10.64
N LEU A 387 36.86 -2.98 11.07
CA LEU A 387 35.86 -2.43 11.99
C LEU A 387 34.87 -1.52 11.29
N VAL A 388 33.64 -1.48 11.80
CA VAL A 388 32.64 -0.51 11.36
C VAL A 388 33.02 0.90 11.78
N ASN A 389 33.10 1.82 10.83
CA ASN A 389 33.31 3.24 11.07
C ASN A 389 31.96 3.93 11.34
N ARG A 390 31.60 4.01 12.63
CA ARG A 390 30.31 4.61 13.04
C ARG A 390 30.12 6.05 12.59
N SER A 391 31.16 6.88 12.66
CA SER A 391 31.07 8.29 12.24
C SER A 391 30.87 8.41 10.73
N GLY A 392 31.60 7.62 9.93
CA GLY A 392 31.42 7.57 8.49
C GLY A 392 30.05 7.04 8.09
N ALA A 393 29.57 5.98 8.74
CA ALA A 393 28.25 5.40 8.50
C ALA A 393 27.12 6.40 8.82
N ARG A 394 27.23 7.17 9.90
CA ARG A 394 26.26 8.19 10.28
C ARG A 394 26.22 9.35 9.28
N ALA A 395 27.39 9.87 8.91
CA ALA A 395 27.50 10.94 7.91
C ALA A 395 26.93 10.50 6.55
N ASP A 396 27.21 9.26 6.14
CA ASP A 396 26.65 8.69 4.89
C ASP A 396 25.12 8.49 4.99
N THR A 397 24.61 8.15 6.17
CA THR A 397 23.15 8.03 6.39
C THR A 397 22.49 9.41 6.28
N GLU A 398 23.06 10.45 6.88
CA GLU A 398 22.55 11.83 6.79
C GLU A 398 22.50 12.30 5.33
N ARG A 399 23.56 12.00 4.54
CA ARG A 399 23.60 12.28 3.11
C ARG A 399 22.45 11.60 2.36
N ILE A 400 22.25 10.29 2.58
CA ILE A 400 21.19 9.52 1.91
C ILE A 400 19.80 9.99 2.34
N VAL A 401 19.60 10.27 3.62
CA VAL A 401 18.34 10.83 4.13
C VAL A 401 17.99 12.14 3.41
N GLY A 402 18.97 13.00 3.17
CA GLY A 402 18.78 14.25 2.43
C GLY A 402 18.59 14.05 0.92
N GLU A 403 19.41 13.20 0.29
CA GLU A 403 19.41 12.97 -1.15
C GLU A 403 18.12 12.27 -1.65
N TYR A 404 17.59 11.34 -0.85
CA TYR A 404 16.39 10.57 -1.19
C TYR A 404 15.12 11.09 -0.50
N ASP A 405 15.17 12.28 0.11
CA ASP A 405 14.04 12.90 0.82
C ASP A 405 13.36 11.92 1.80
N VAL A 406 14.15 11.27 2.64
CA VAL A 406 13.62 10.42 3.72
C VAL A 406 13.19 11.30 4.88
N ARG A 407 11.89 11.42 5.12
CA ARG A 407 11.36 12.27 6.19
C ARG A 407 11.49 11.56 7.54
N THR A 408 12.40 12.09 8.34
CA THR A 408 12.71 11.58 9.68
C THR A 408 13.16 12.71 10.60
N PRO A 409 12.87 12.65 11.91
CA PRO A 409 13.40 13.64 12.85
C PRO A 409 14.90 13.47 13.12
N SER A 410 15.46 12.27 12.93
CA SER A 410 16.85 11.93 13.20
C SER A 410 17.22 10.60 12.58
N ILE A 411 18.50 10.35 12.32
CA ILE A 411 19.00 9.03 11.88
C ILE A 411 19.09 8.00 13.02
N ASP A 412 18.85 8.42 14.27
CA ASP A 412 18.86 7.57 15.47
C ASP A 412 17.49 6.96 15.79
N VAL A 413 16.43 7.37 15.11
CA VAL A 413 15.11 6.75 15.30
C VAL A 413 15.09 5.35 14.73
N LEU A 414 14.24 4.49 15.28
CA LEU A 414 14.06 3.13 14.79
C LEU A 414 13.39 3.14 13.40
N ALA A 415 13.77 2.21 12.54
CA ALA A 415 13.17 2.08 11.21
C ALA A 415 11.65 1.83 11.27
N SER A 416 11.14 1.19 12.33
CA SER A 416 9.71 1.00 12.59
C SER A 416 8.93 2.30 12.77
N SER A 417 9.58 3.41 13.12
CA SER A 417 8.92 4.72 13.30
C SER A 417 8.67 5.47 11.99
N LEU A 418 9.28 5.03 10.88
CA LEU A 418 9.07 5.63 9.58
C LEU A 418 7.76 5.14 8.94
N SER A 419 7.13 6.02 8.14
CA SER A 419 6.06 5.59 7.24
C SER A 419 6.59 4.62 6.17
N GLY A 420 5.70 3.78 5.59
CA GLY A 420 6.09 2.82 4.55
C GLY A 420 6.83 3.44 3.37
N GLY A 421 6.41 4.64 2.92
CA GLY A 421 7.10 5.37 1.86
C GLY A 421 8.51 5.82 2.25
N ASN A 422 8.72 6.28 3.48
CA ASN A 422 10.06 6.67 3.97
C ASN A 422 10.97 5.45 4.22
N GLN A 423 10.41 4.32 4.67
CA GLN A 423 11.13 3.04 4.74
C GLN A 423 11.63 2.60 3.37
N GLN A 424 10.77 2.70 2.35
CA GLN A 424 11.10 2.33 0.99
C GLN A 424 12.16 3.26 0.38
N LYS A 425 12.03 4.58 0.56
CA LYS A 425 13.05 5.57 0.14
C LYS A 425 14.41 5.30 0.78
N LEU A 426 14.45 4.88 2.07
CA LEU A 426 15.69 4.50 2.73
C LEU A 426 16.35 3.27 2.09
N ILE A 427 15.54 2.25 1.75
CA ILE A 427 16.03 1.04 1.05
C ILE A 427 16.56 1.41 -0.33
N VAL A 428 15.77 2.16 -1.13
CA VAL A 428 16.18 2.61 -2.48
C VAL A 428 17.47 3.40 -2.39
N GLY A 429 17.56 4.39 -1.48
CA GLY A 429 18.78 5.18 -1.27
C GLY A 429 19.97 4.33 -0.87
N ARG A 430 19.79 3.33 0.00
CA ARG A 430 20.83 2.39 0.39
C ARG A 430 21.36 1.59 -0.80
N GLU A 431 20.46 1.04 -1.61
CA GLU A 431 20.84 0.15 -2.71
C GLU A 431 21.42 0.91 -3.90
N MET A 432 20.95 2.14 -4.16
CA MET A 432 21.44 2.96 -5.28
C MET A 432 22.72 3.74 -4.95
N SER A 433 22.92 4.15 -3.69
CA SER A 433 24.09 4.97 -3.29
C SER A 433 25.45 4.31 -3.45
N GLY A 434 25.48 3.00 -3.69
CA GLY A 434 26.72 2.25 -3.96
C GLY A 434 27.16 2.25 -5.42
N ASN A 435 26.53 3.02 -6.28
CA ASN A 435 26.71 3.01 -7.75
C ASN A 435 26.64 1.59 -8.31
N PRO A 436 25.51 0.89 -8.14
CA PRO A 436 25.37 -0.47 -8.65
C PRO A 436 25.47 -0.49 -10.16
N LYS A 437 25.94 -1.61 -10.72
CA LYS A 437 25.89 -1.90 -12.16
C LYS A 437 24.52 -2.45 -12.55
N LEU A 438 23.95 -3.26 -11.66
CA LEU A 438 22.63 -3.88 -11.77
C LEU A 438 21.83 -3.58 -10.50
N LEU A 439 20.60 -3.11 -10.67
CA LEU A 439 19.60 -3.02 -9.60
C LEU A 439 18.50 -4.03 -9.86
N ILE A 440 18.25 -4.90 -8.89
CA ILE A 440 17.05 -5.75 -8.87
C ILE A 440 16.02 -5.01 -8.02
N ALA A 441 14.93 -4.60 -8.64
CA ALA A 441 13.82 -3.88 -8.00
C ALA A 441 12.58 -4.79 -7.97
N ALA A 442 12.42 -5.54 -6.86
CA ALA A 442 11.27 -6.40 -6.66
C ALA A 442 10.17 -5.64 -5.91
N HIS A 443 9.06 -5.37 -6.61
CA HIS A 443 7.92 -4.61 -6.10
C HIS A 443 8.31 -3.29 -5.41
N PRO A 444 9.08 -2.41 -6.09
CA PRO A 444 9.71 -1.25 -5.45
C PRO A 444 8.72 -0.24 -4.88
N THR A 445 7.47 -0.25 -5.34
CA THR A 445 6.40 0.67 -4.91
C THR A 445 5.33 0.00 -4.06
N ARG A 446 5.49 -1.28 -3.69
CA ARG A 446 4.50 -2.02 -2.89
C ARG A 446 4.27 -1.39 -1.52
N GLY A 447 3.01 -1.01 -1.25
CA GLY A 447 2.61 -0.48 0.06
C GLY A 447 3.19 0.90 0.40
N VAL A 448 3.45 1.72 -0.63
CA VAL A 448 3.76 3.13 -0.49
C VAL A 448 2.59 3.98 -0.99
N ASP A 449 2.55 5.25 -0.60
CA ASP A 449 1.57 6.19 -1.14
C ASP A 449 1.98 6.67 -2.55
N VAL A 450 1.01 7.29 -3.25
CA VAL A 450 1.18 7.73 -4.66
C VAL A 450 2.35 8.69 -4.83
N GLY A 451 2.60 9.58 -3.85
CA GLY A 451 3.73 10.51 -3.92
C GLY A 451 5.08 9.81 -3.78
N ALA A 452 5.18 8.82 -2.88
CA ALA A 452 6.38 8.01 -2.75
C ALA A 452 6.60 7.11 -3.99
N GLN A 453 5.53 6.57 -4.59
CA GLN A 453 5.57 5.80 -5.84
C GLN A 453 6.17 6.64 -6.97
N ALA A 454 5.64 7.83 -7.20
CA ALA A 454 6.14 8.76 -8.22
C ALA A 454 7.63 9.09 -8.03
N ALA A 455 8.04 9.38 -6.78
CA ALA A 455 9.44 9.66 -6.47
C ALA A 455 10.37 8.46 -6.76
N ILE A 456 9.93 7.22 -6.46
CA ILE A 456 10.69 6.00 -6.76
C ILE A 456 10.82 5.81 -8.28
N TRP A 457 9.75 6.04 -9.04
CA TRP A 457 9.77 5.98 -10.50
C TRP A 457 10.79 6.96 -11.10
N ASP A 458 10.81 8.20 -10.61
CA ASP A 458 11.78 9.19 -11.07
C ASP A 458 13.22 8.80 -10.73
N LEU A 459 13.45 8.23 -9.54
CA LEU A 459 14.78 7.72 -9.17
C LEU A 459 15.23 6.59 -10.11
N LEU A 460 14.35 5.63 -10.44
CA LEU A 460 14.68 4.53 -11.37
C LEU A 460 14.96 5.05 -12.77
N ARG A 461 14.16 6.02 -13.28
CA ARG A 461 14.39 6.63 -14.61
C ARG A 461 15.70 7.39 -14.67
N ASN A 462 15.99 8.21 -13.68
CA ASN A 462 17.23 8.98 -13.64
C ASN A 462 18.45 8.06 -13.61
N ALA A 463 18.43 7.01 -12.76
CA ALA A 463 19.50 6.05 -12.69
C ALA A 463 19.68 5.25 -14.01
N ARG A 464 18.57 4.86 -14.66
CA ARG A 464 18.57 4.27 -16.00
C ARG A 464 19.25 5.20 -17.01
N ALA A 465 18.89 6.49 -17.02
CA ALA A 465 19.49 7.48 -17.91
C ALA A 465 21.00 7.65 -17.67
N GLU A 466 21.48 7.40 -16.46
CA GLU A 466 22.90 7.37 -16.09
C GLU A 466 23.61 6.04 -16.45
N GLY A 467 22.88 5.07 -17.02
CA GLY A 467 23.42 3.80 -17.51
C GLY A 467 23.27 2.62 -16.54
N LEU A 468 22.47 2.74 -15.47
CA LEU A 468 22.15 1.62 -14.59
C LEU A 468 21.29 0.59 -15.34
N ALA A 469 21.64 -0.70 -15.24
CA ALA A 469 20.79 -1.81 -15.64
C ALA A 469 19.80 -2.14 -14.52
N VAL A 470 18.51 -2.30 -14.84
CA VAL A 470 17.46 -2.58 -13.84
C VAL A 470 16.68 -3.82 -14.25
N LEU A 471 16.54 -4.77 -13.33
CA LEU A 471 15.54 -5.84 -13.39
C LEU A 471 14.35 -5.41 -12.53
N LEU A 472 13.25 -5.04 -13.18
CA LEU A 472 12.02 -4.61 -12.51
C LEU A 472 11.03 -5.77 -12.44
N ILE A 473 10.59 -6.11 -11.23
CA ILE A 473 9.53 -7.09 -10.97
C ILE A 473 8.40 -6.34 -10.28
N SER A 474 7.19 -6.38 -10.83
CA SER A 474 6.02 -5.76 -10.23
C SER A 474 4.75 -6.55 -10.53
N ALA A 475 3.80 -6.50 -9.59
CA ALA A 475 2.42 -6.94 -9.83
C ALA A 475 1.57 -5.83 -10.47
N ASP A 476 2.05 -4.59 -10.45
CA ASP A 476 1.42 -3.44 -11.09
C ASP A 476 1.81 -3.42 -12.57
N LEU A 477 0.85 -3.75 -13.45
CA LEU A 477 1.10 -3.82 -14.89
C LEU A 477 1.39 -2.44 -15.49
N ASP A 478 0.79 -1.37 -14.95
CA ASP A 478 1.04 -0.01 -15.41
C ASP A 478 2.48 0.42 -15.05
N GLU A 479 2.98 0.01 -13.88
CA GLU A 479 4.38 0.21 -13.48
C GLU A 479 5.33 -0.54 -14.43
N LEU A 480 5.05 -1.82 -14.73
CA LEU A 480 5.86 -2.62 -15.64
C LEU A 480 5.88 -2.01 -17.05
N ILE A 481 4.70 -1.75 -17.63
CA ILE A 481 4.57 -1.21 -19.00
C ILE A 481 5.20 0.18 -19.08
N GLY A 482 5.01 1.00 -18.06
CA GLY A 482 5.43 2.40 -18.11
C GLY A 482 6.91 2.66 -17.83
N LEU A 483 7.60 1.78 -17.10
CA LEU A 483 9.02 1.97 -16.75
C LEU A 483 9.96 1.11 -17.59
N SER A 484 9.49 0.02 -18.19
CA SER A 484 10.35 -0.94 -18.89
C SER A 484 10.66 -0.52 -20.31
N ASP A 485 11.89 -0.83 -20.75
CA ASP A 485 12.31 -0.77 -22.16
C ASP A 485 11.95 -2.07 -22.89
N SER A 486 11.96 -3.18 -22.17
CA SER A 486 11.58 -4.51 -22.64
C SER A 486 10.87 -5.28 -21.54
N LEU A 487 9.92 -6.14 -21.91
CA LEU A 487 9.17 -6.97 -20.97
C LEU A 487 9.38 -8.45 -21.30
N THR A 488 9.59 -9.22 -20.25
CA THR A 488 9.66 -10.69 -20.35
C THR A 488 8.66 -11.30 -19.40
N VAL A 489 7.96 -12.36 -19.83
CA VAL A 489 6.97 -13.07 -19.02
C VAL A 489 7.57 -14.37 -18.52
N ILE A 490 7.51 -14.60 -17.20
CA ILE A 490 7.88 -15.87 -16.58
C ILE A 490 6.64 -16.65 -16.17
N LEU A 491 6.59 -17.93 -16.55
CA LEU A 491 5.52 -18.86 -16.21
C LEU A 491 6.14 -20.23 -15.86
N ARG A 492 5.87 -20.71 -14.66
CA ARG A 492 6.36 -22.02 -14.16
C ARG A 492 7.87 -22.22 -14.30
N GLY A 493 8.64 -21.15 -14.09
CA GLY A 493 10.10 -21.17 -14.13
C GLY A 493 10.70 -21.06 -15.53
N GLU A 494 9.91 -20.83 -16.58
CA GLU A 494 10.34 -20.64 -17.96
C GLU A 494 10.02 -19.22 -18.43
N LEU A 495 10.88 -18.63 -19.28
CA LEU A 495 10.58 -17.37 -19.97
C LEU A 495 9.77 -17.68 -21.22
N VAL A 496 8.47 -17.42 -21.18
CA VAL A 496 7.52 -17.85 -22.22
C VAL A 496 7.26 -16.81 -23.29
N ALA A 497 7.48 -15.53 -23.01
CA ALA A 497 7.25 -14.46 -23.98
C ALA A 497 8.16 -13.27 -23.72
N GLN A 498 8.54 -12.58 -24.79
CA GLN A 498 9.15 -11.25 -24.75
C GLN A 498 8.21 -10.31 -25.51
N VAL A 499 7.85 -9.19 -24.88
CA VAL A 499 6.88 -8.25 -25.43
C VAL A 499 7.43 -6.81 -25.39
N ASP A 500 6.97 -6.00 -26.34
CA ASP A 500 7.30 -4.57 -26.39
C ASP A 500 6.29 -3.80 -25.51
N PRO A 501 6.76 -3.11 -24.46
CA PRO A 501 5.88 -2.34 -23.59
C PRO A 501 5.12 -1.23 -24.30
N SER A 502 5.62 -0.72 -25.45
CA SER A 502 4.95 0.32 -26.23
C SER A 502 3.70 -0.14 -26.97
N THR A 503 3.54 -1.45 -27.16
CA THR A 503 2.44 -2.05 -27.94
C THR A 503 1.54 -2.99 -27.15
N VAL A 504 2.02 -3.51 -26.01
CA VAL A 504 1.27 -4.47 -25.19
C VAL A 504 0.19 -3.76 -24.35
N THR A 505 -0.98 -4.39 -24.26
CA THR A 505 -2.01 -3.94 -23.29
C THR A 505 -1.92 -4.71 -21.97
N PRO A 506 -2.43 -4.14 -20.85
CA PRO A 506 -2.49 -4.87 -19.58
C PRO A 506 -3.22 -6.22 -19.68
N GLU A 507 -4.29 -6.30 -20.49
CA GLU A 507 -5.06 -7.53 -20.70
C GLU A 507 -4.23 -8.59 -21.44
N GLN A 508 -3.47 -8.19 -22.46
CA GLN A 508 -2.59 -9.08 -23.22
C GLN A 508 -1.46 -9.61 -22.32
N LEU A 509 -0.85 -8.71 -21.53
CA LEU A 509 0.20 -9.08 -20.59
C LEU A 509 -0.34 -10.03 -19.51
N GLY A 510 -1.51 -9.75 -18.94
CA GLY A 510 -2.19 -10.60 -17.97
C GLY A 510 -2.53 -11.99 -18.53
N SER A 511 -2.96 -12.07 -19.79
CA SER A 511 -3.20 -13.35 -20.48
C SER A 511 -1.93 -14.18 -20.63
N ALA A 512 -0.82 -13.55 -21.03
CA ALA A 512 0.47 -14.23 -21.14
C ALA A 512 0.99 -14.75 -19.78
N MET A 513 0.79 -13.99 -18.71
CA MET A 513 1.18 -14.38 -17.35
C MET A 513 0.45 -15.60 -16.81
N THR A 514 -0.77 -15.86 -17.30
CA THR A 514 -1.61 -17.01 -16.89
C THR A 514 -1.53 -18.21 -17.83
N GLY A 515 -0.84 -18.08 -18.97
CA GLY A 515 -0.78 -19.11 -20.02
C GLY A 515 -2.09 -19.27 -20.80
N ALA A 516 -3.04 -18.36 -20.67
CA ALA A 516 -4.31 -18.41 -21.37
C ALA A 516 -4.19 -18.08 -22.89
N GLY A 517 -3.02 -17.63 -23.34
CA GLY A 517 -2.74 -17.29 -24.74
C GLY A 517 -2.21 -18.42 -25.63
N GLU A 518 -1.91 -19.60 -25.07
CA GLU A 518 -1.38 -20.75 -25.85
C GLU A 518 -2.46 -21.64 -26.48
N ALA A 519 -3.73 -21.28 -26.38
CA ALA A 519 -4.85 -22.06 -26.94
C ALA A 519 -5.53 -21.30 -28.10
N ALA A 520 -4.75 -20.79 -29.06
CA ALA A 520 -5.30 -20.30 -30.32
C ALA A 520 -4.32 -20.59 -31.47
#